data_b93fd3236423730ceb53c9e4f201912d
#
_entry.id   b93fd3236423730ceb53c9e4f201912d
#
_cell.length_a   1.000
_cell.length_b   1.000
_cell.length_c   1.000
_cell.angle_alpha   90.00
_cell.angle_beta   90.00
_cell.angle_gamma   90.00
#
_symmetry.space_group_name_H-M   'P 1'
#
loop_
_entity.id
_entity.type
_entity.pdbx_description
1 polymer ?
#
loop_
_entity_poly.entity_id
_entity_poly.type
_entity_poly.pdbx_seq_one_letter_code
_entity_poly.pdbx_strand_id
1 'polypeptide(L)'
;MMQHYIENFLTGERIVLRKITKDDYENFYAIEDVVESRLLMNDDIPFPPTISDHEKFLSEVNPEKDEYIFGIELKDKKIFIGTISIYSVNWKNSTCHVGVAIGTEYQGKGFGTDSMKILIDFIFNYMNLNKVKLQVFSFNKRAVASYEKCGFSLEGTLKEELFRFGKNGK
;
A
#
# COMPACT_ATOMS: atom_id res chain seq x y z
N MET A 1 11.54 15.35 23.64
CA MET A 1 11.56 13.98 23.03
C MET A 1 10.14 13.53 22.68
N MET A 2 9.22 13.40 23.62
CA MET A 2 7.81 12.98 23.39
C MET A 2 7.10 13.84 22.33
N GLN A 3 7.20 15.17 22.40
CA GLN A 3 6.58 16.10 21.46
C GLN A 3 7.02 15.87 20.01
N HIS A 4 8.30 15.59 19.80
CA HIS A 4 8.83 15.26 18.47
C HIS A 4 8.17 13.99 17.87
N TYR A 5 7.95 12.95 18.70
CA TYR A 5 7.27 11.74 18.24
C TYR A 5 5.79 11.98 17.93
N ILE A 6 5.11 12.81 18.74
CA ILE A 6 3.71 13.17 18.49
C ILE A 6 3.55 13.91 17.17
N GLU A 7 4.42 14.90 16.90
CA GLU A 7 4.35 15.74 15.71
C GLU A 7 4.70 14.97 14.41
N ASN A 8 5.56 13.96 14.52
CA ASN A 8 6.04 13.17 13.36
C ASN A 8 5.38 11.79 13.24
N PHE A 9 4.42 11.46 14.13
CA PHE A 9 3.75 10.18 14.09
C PHE A 9 2.99 9.99 12.77
N LEU A 10 3.36 8.96 11.99
CA LEU A 10 2.81 8.68 10.66
C LEU A 10 2.82 9.89 9.70
N THR A 11 3.76 10.81 9.92
CA THR A 11 3.82 12.08 9.20
C THR A 11 5.18 12.25 8.53
N GLY A 12 5.17 12.53 7.24
CA GLY A 12 6.34 12.89 6.46
C GLY A 12 6.39 14.38 6.12
N GLU A 13 7.29 14.76 5.24
CA GLU A 13 7.42 16.13 4.76
C GLU A 13 6.19 16.56 3.95
N ARG A 14 5.76 15.75 3.00
CA ARG A 14 4.70 16.06 2.02
C ARG A 14 3.38 15.38 2.28
N ILE A 15 3.38 14.27 3.01
CA ILE A 15 2.21 13.42 3.22
C ILE A 15 2.04 13.04 4.69
N VAL A 16 0.83 12.60 5.01
CA VAL A 16 0.50 11.95 6.28
C VAL A 16 -0.25 10.65 6.02
N LEU A 17 0.02 9.63 6.82
CA LEU A 17 -0.76 8.39 6.87
C LEU A 17 -1.80 8.52 7.97
N ARG A 18 -3.05 8.36 7.62
CA ARG A 18 -4.17 8.52 8.56
C ARG A 18 -5.26 7.46 8.35
N LYS A 19 -6.19 7.39 9.26
CA LYS A 19 -7.38 6.55 9.07
C LYS A 19 -8.15 7.00 7.81
N ILE A 20 -8.76 6.03 7.14
CA ILE A 20 -9.72 6.29 6.08
C ILE A 20 -11.06 6.68 6.72
N THR A 21 -11.72 7.68 6.18
CA THR A 21 -13.03 8.16 6.61
C THR A 21 -14.05 8.00 5.49
N LYS A 22 -15.34 8.16 5.78
CA LYS A 22 -16.38 8.07 4.77
C LYS A 22 -16.22 9.11 3.65
N ASP A 23 -15.64 10.27 3.98
CA ASP A 23 -15.39 11.35 3.01
C ASP A 23 -14.32 10.95 1.97
N ASP A 24 -13.53 9.93 2.25
CA ASP A 24 -12.51 9.41 1.33
C ASP A 24 -13.05 8.36 0.34
N TYR A 25 -14.23 7.80 0.60
CA TYR A 25 -14.73 6.62 -0.13
C TYR A 25 -14.86 6.87 -1.62
N GLU A 26 -15.35 8.03 -2.03
CA GLU A 26 -15.48 8.38 -3.45
C GLU A 26 -14.13 8.39 -4.16
N ASN A 27 -13.13 8.99 -3.55
CA ASN A 27 -11.76 9.00 -4.08
C ASN A 27 -11.10 7.61 -4.02
N PHE A 28 -11.36 6.84 -2.98
CA PHE A 28 -10.89 5.47 -2.86
C PHE A 28 -11.45 4.61 -4.00
N TYR A 29 -12.77 4.65 -4.24
CA TYR A 29 -13.40 3.91 -5.33
C TYR A 29 -12.87 4.34 -6.69
N ALA A 30 -12.68 5.63 -6.91
CA ALA A 30 -12.13 6.15 -8.16
C ALA A 30 -10.71 5.62 -8.46
N ILE A 31 -9.88 5.39 -7.44
CA ILE A 31 -8.55 4.80 -7.58
C ILE A 31 -8.65 3.30 -7.93
N GLU A 32 -9.52 2.57 -7.24
CA GLU A 32 -9.72 1.13 -7.45
C GLU A 32 -10.38 0.82 -8.80
N ASP A 33 -11.25 1.71 -9.30
CA ASP A 33 -11.97 1.54 -10.57
C ASP A 33 -11.06 1.70 -11.81
N VAL A 34 -9.87 2.26 -11.66
CA VAL A 34 -8.92 2.37 -12.78
C VAL A 34 -8.42 0.98 -13.20
N VAL A 35 -8.57 0.63 -14.47
CA VAL A 35 -8.16 -0.67 -15.02
C VAL A 35 -6.69 -0.97 -14.72
N GLU A 36 -5.80 0.01 -14.86
CA GLU A 36 -4.37 -0.16 -14.55
C GLU A 36 -4.16 -0.55 -13.08
N SER A 37 -4.88 0.08 -12.15
CA SER A 37 -4.83 -0.26 -10.74
C SER A 37 -5.19 -1.72 -10.52
N ARG A 38 -6.32 -2.18 -11.05
CA ARG A 38 -6.75 -3.58 -10.94
C ARG A 38 -5.75 -4.58 -11.52
N LEU A 39 -5.07 -4.22 -12.61
CA LEU A 39 -4.06 -5.08 -13.24
C LEU A 39 -2.73 -5.13 -12.49
N LEU A 40 -2.42 -4.13 -11.66
CA LEU A 40 -1.13 -3.97 -11.00
C LEU A 40 -1.16 -4.24 -9.49
N MET A 41 -2.33 -4.26 -8.86
CA MET A 41 -2.46 -4.33 -7.41
C MET A 41 -2.61 -5.77 -6.86
N ASN A 42 -3.21 -6.67 -7.63
CA ASN A 42 -3.43 -8.05 -7.21
C ASN A 42 -3.30 -9.03 -8.40
N ASP A 43 -3.30 -10.32 -8.09
CA ASP A 43 -3.20 -11.42 -9.06
C ASP A 43 -4.56 -12.05 -9.41
N ASP A 44 -5.64 -11.55 -8.83
CA ASP A 44 -7.00 -11.99 -9.10
C ASP A 44 -7.48 -11.63 -10.52
N ILE A 45 -8.59 -12.24 -10.93
CA ILE A 45 -9.28 -11.86 -12.16
C ILE A 45 -9.78 -10.41 -11.99
N PRO A 46 -9.38 -9.46 -12.87
CA PRO A 46 -9.65 -8.05 -12.67
C PRO A 46 -11.10 -7.65 -13.04
N PHE A 47 -12.08 -8.29 -12.39
CA PHE A 47 -13.48 -7.89 -12.55
C PHE A 47 -13.66 -6.43 -12.10
N PRO A 48 -14.51 -5.65 -12.78
CA PRO A 48 -14.91 -4.34 -12.28
C PRO A 48 -15.58 -4.47 -10.91
N PRO A 49 -15.07 -3.81 -9.86
CA PRO A 49 -15.69 -3.90 -8.53
C PRO A 49 -17.02 -3.16 -8.49
N THR A 50 -17.92 -3.62 -7.65
CA THR A 50 -19.13 -2.89 -7.30
C THR A 50 -18.91 -2.03 -6.05
N ILE A 51 -19.82 -1.11 -5.76
CA ILE A 51 -19.79 -0.34 -4.50
C ILE A 51 -19.79 -1.30 -3.30
N SER A 52 -20.57 -2.36 -3.38
CA SER A 52 -20.64 -3.38 -2.30
C SER A 52 -19.31 -4.10 -2.10
N ASP A 53 -18.53 -4.34 -3.17
CA ASP A 53 -17.20 -4.96 -3.05
C ASP A 53 -16.24 -4.04 -2.32
N HIS A 54 -16.25 -2.75 -2.62
CA HIS A 54 -15.44 -1.74 -1.92
C HIS A 54 -15.81 -1.59 -0.45
N GLU A 55 -17.12 -1.51 -0.14
CA GLU A 55 -17.60 -1.43 1.24
C GLU A 55 -17.23 -2.67 2.03
N LYS A 56 -17.35 -3.85 1.43
CA LYS A 56 -16.95 -5.12 2.03
C LYS A 56 -15.46 -5.11 2.33
N PHE A 57 -14.61 -4.75 1.37
CA PHE A 57 -13.16 -4.65 1.57
C PHE A 57 -12.84 -3.76 2.77
N LEU A 58 -13.38 -2.53 2.80
CA LEU A 58 -13.12 -1.60 3.90
C LEU A 58 -13.63 -2.09 5.26
N SER A 59 -14.71 -2.89 5.28
CA SER A 59 -15.24 -3.50 6.51
C SER A 59 -14.46 -4.72 6.98
N GLU A 60 -13.79 -5.42 6.08
CA GLU A 60 -13.01 -6.62 6.38
C GLU A 60 -11.59 -6.32 6.84
N VAL A 61 -11.04 -5.16 6.46
CA VAL A 61 -9.73 -4.71 6.96
C VAL A 61 -9.84 -4.37 8.43
N ASN A 62 -9.28 -5.21 9.27
CA ASN A 62 -9.48 -5.18 10.71
C ASN A 62 -8.19 -5.54 11.45
N PRO A 63 -7.77 -4.73 12.44
CA PRO A 63 -6.63 -5.06 13.30
C PRO A 63 -6.72 -6.42 14.00
N GLU A 64 -7.92 -6.92 14.29
CA GLU A 64 -8.11 -8.26 14.86
C GLU A 64 -7.71 -9.39 13.91
N LYS A 65 -7.63 -9.11 12.61
CA LYS A 65 -7.15 -10.03 11.57
C LYS A 65 -5.70 -9.76 11.16
N ASP A 66 -4.97 -8.93 11.92
CA ASP A 66 -3.62 -8.49 11.58
C ASP A 66 -3.53 -7.79 10.20
N GLU A 67 -4.56 -7.03 9.85
CA GLU A 67 -4.66 -6.23 8.64
C GLU A 67 -4.92 -4.76 8.99
N TYR A 68 -4.10 -3.88 8.43
CA TYR A 68 -4.14 -2.44 8.73
C TYR A 68 -4.08 -1.67 7.41
N ILE A 69 -5.00 -0.71 7.23
CA ILE A 69 -5.01 0.17 6.07
C ILE A 69 -5.00 1.64 6.50
N PHE A 70 -4.17 2.43 5.83
CA PHE A 70 -4.08 3.87 6.03
C PHE A 70 -4.45 4.58 4.72
N GLY A 71 -5.14 5.70 4.83
CA GLY A 71 -5.25 6.68 3.77
C GLY A 71 -3.96 7.50 3.69
N ILE A 72 -3.53 7.80 2.48
CA ILE A 72 -2.42 8.71 2.20
C ILE A 72 -3.01 10.07 1.86
N GLU A 73 -2.65 11.10 2.62
CA GLU A 73 -3.12 12.46 2.42
C GLU A 73 -1.97 13.41 2.11
N LEU A 74 -2.16 14.29 1.13
CA LEU A 74 -1.27 15.43 0.90
C LEU A 74 -1.43 16.46 2.02
N LYS A 75 -0.34 16.83 2.69
CA LYS A 75 -0.36 17.76 3.82
C LYS A 75 -0.81 19.17 3.47
N ASP A 76 -0.39 19.66 2.33
CA ASP A 76 -0.66 21.03 1.85
C ASP A 76 -2.11 21.22 1.42
N LYS A 77 -2.70 20.22 0.78
CA LYS A 77 -4.03 20.30 0.16
C LYS A 77 -5.11 19.56 0.94
N LYS A 78 -4.73 18.73 1.91
CA LYS A 78 -5.65 17.84 2.64
C LYS A 78 -6.47 16.91 1.71
N ILE A 79 -5.82 16.42 0.64
CA ILE A 79 -6.44 15.57 -0.36
C ILE A 79 -5.99 14.13 -0.14
N PHE A 80 -6.95 13.20 -0.08
CA PHE A 80 -6.70 11.76 -0.13
C PHE A 80 -6.19 11.38 -1.52
N ILE A 81 -5.03 10.71 -1.59
CA ILE A 81 -4.36 10.35 -2.85
C ILE A 81 -4.12 8.87 -3.03
N GLY A 82 -4.45 8.06 -2.05
CA GLY A 82 -4.22 6.62 -2.12
C GLY A 82 -4.30 5.93 -0.78
N THR A 83 -3.90 4.67 -0.77
CA THR A 83 -3.86 3.81 0.41
C THR A 83 -2.52 3.12 0.56
N ILE A 84 -2.19 2.77 1.79
CA ILE A 84 -1.06 1.91 2.11
C ILE A 84 -1.46 0.95 3.22
N SER A 85 -1.05 -0.29 3.13
CA SER A 85 -1.51 -1.36 4.02
C SER A 85 -0.38 -2.21 4.58
N ILE A 86 -0.65 -2.79 5.75
CA ILE A 86 0.11 -3.86 6.37
C ILE A 86 -0.82 -5.06 6.43
N TYR A 87 -0.36 -6.22 5.99
CA TYR A 87 -1.17 -7.44 6.00
C TYR A 87 -0.30 -8.68 6.22
N SER A 88 -0.95 -9.82 6.48
CA SER A 88 -0.27 -11.09 6.76
C SER A 88 0.82 -10.96 7.82
N VAL A 89 0.49 -10.28 8.93
CA VAL A 89 1.42 -10.11 10.04
C VAL A 89 1.65 -11.47 10.71
N ASN A 90 2.91 -11.84 10.85
CA ASN A 90 3.32 -13.03 11.58
C ASN A 90 4.12 -12.60 12.81
N TRP A 91 3.44 -12.49 13.93
CA TRP A 91 4.04 -12.07 15.21
C TRP A 91 5.13 -13.03 15.72
N LYS A 92 4.96 -14.34 15.47
CA LYS A 92 5.94 -15.35 15.87
C LYS A 92 7.28 -15.15 15.16
N ASN A 93 7.25 -14.86 13.87
CA ASN A 93 8.44 -14.70 13.04
C ASN A 93 8.82 -13.23 12.85
N SER A 94 8.07 -12.31 13.45
CA SER A 94 8.27 -10.86 13.36
C SER A 94 8.33 -10.34 11.91
N THR A 95 7.39 -10.77 11.06
CA THR A 95 7.35 -10.39 9.65
C THR A 95 5.96 -9.88 9.25
N CYS A 96 5.89 -9.03 8.23
CA CYS A 96 4.63 -8.65 7.59
C CYS A 96 4.81 -8.43 6.10
N HIS A 97 3.68 -8.28 5.40
CA HIS A 97 3.63 -7.77 4.03
C HIS A 97 3.09 -6.36 4.02
N VAL A 98 3.45 -5.61 2.99
CA VAL A 98 2.97 -4.24 2.75
C VAL A 98 2.54 -4.07 1.31
N GLY A 99 1.60 -3.16 1.09
CA GLY A 99 1.12 -2.77 -0.24
C GLY A 99 0.80 -1.28 -0.27
N VAL A 100 0.94 -0.66 -1.44
CA VAL A 100 0.63 0.76 -1.66
C VAL A 100 -0.09 0.96 -2.98
N ALA A 101 -1.15 1.75 -2.96
CA ALA A 101 -1.90 2.19 -4.13
C ALA A 101 -1.96 3.71 -4.15
N ILE A 102 -1.54 4.30 -5.27
CA ILE A 102 -1.56 5.76 -5.49
C ILE A 102 -2.44 6.07 -6.69
N GLY A 103 -3.33 7.02 -6.54
CA GLY A 103 -4.17 7.52 -7.64
C GLY A 103 -3.33 7.97 -8.84
N THR A 104 -3.81 7.68 -10.05
CA THR A 104 -3.06 7.81 -11.30
C THR A 104 -2.43 9.21 -11.47
N GLU A 105 -3.16 10.26 -11.12
CA GLU A 105 -2.69 11.66 -11.22
C GLU A 105 -1.57 12.01 -10.22
N TYR A 106 -1.37 11.21 -9.19
CA TYR A 106 -0.34 11.39 -8.17
C TYR A 106 0.86 10.46 -8.34
N GLN A 107 0.81 9.54 -9.28
CA GLN A 107 1.89 8.61 -9.57
C GLN A 107 3.11 9.31 -10.17
N GLY A 108 4.28 8.68 -10.04
CA GLY A 108 5.54 9.21 -10.57
C GLY A 108 6.11 10.45 -9.84
N LYS A 109 5.46 10.93 -8.78
CA LYS A 109 5.85 12.12 -8.01
C LYS A 109 6.56 11.80 -6.68
N GLY A 110 6.83 10.51 -6.42
CA GLY A 110 7.53 10.03 -5.23
C GLY A 110 6.64 9.81 -4.00
N PHE A 111 5.34 10.06 -4.07
CA PHE A 111 4.44 9.90 -2.92
C PHE A 111 4.36 8.47 -2.41
N GLY A 112 4.37 7.47 -3.29
CA GLY A 112 4.41 6.06 -2.89
C GLY A 112 5.69 5.70 -2.12
N THR A 113 6.84 6.23 -2.55
CA THR A 113 8.12 6.06 -1.86
C THR A 113 8.10 6.72 -0.48
N ASP A 114 7.59 7.95 -0.39
CA ASP A 114 7.47 8.67 0.89
C ASP A 114 6.56 7.92 1.86
N SER A 115 5.40 7.46 1.38
CA SER A 115 4.44 6.68 2.18
C SER A 115 5.06 5.39 2.70
N MET A 116 5.77 4.67 1.85
CA MET A 116 6.42 3.41 2.21
C MET A 116 7.50 3.62 3.28
N LYS A 117 8.30 4.67 3.18
CA LYS A 117 9.33 4.99 4.19
C LYS A 117 8.72 5.28 5.55
N ILE A 118 7.63 6.05 5.60
CA ILE A 118 6.92 6.33 6.85
C ILE A 118 6.34 5.03 7.45
N LEU A 119 5.74 4.18 6.61
CA LEU A 119 5.18 2.92 7.07
C LEU A 119 6.24 1.96 7.60
N ILE A 120 7.38 1.84 6.91
CA ILE A 120 8.50 1.00 7.33
C ILE A 120 9.04 1.48 8.70
N ASP A 121 9.20 2.78 8.88
CA ASP A 121 9.62 3.37 10.14
C ASP A 121 8.63 3.04 11.26
N PHE A 122 7.33 3.16 11.00
CA PHE A 122 6.29 2.75 11.94
C PHE A 122 6.36 1.26 12.29
N ILE A 123 6.51 0.38 11.29
CA ILE A 123 6.57 -1.06 11.49
C ILE A 123 7.73 -1.44 12.41
N PHE A 124 8.92 -0.92 12.15
CA PHE A 124 10.11 -1.26 12.93
C PHE A 124 10.11 -0.64 14.33
N ASN A 125 9.64 0.60 14.48
CA ASN A 125 9.72 1.32 15.76
C ASN A 125 8.52 1.10 16.68
N TYR A 126 7.33 0.75 16.15
CA TYR A 126 6.12 0.61 16.96
C TYR A 126 5.53 -0.80 16.95
N MET A 127 5.68 -1.57 15.89
CA MET A 127 5.18 -2.95 15.83
C MET A 127 6.21 -4.00 16.26
N ASN A 128 7.47 -3.60 16.42
CA ASN A 128 8.57 -4.50 16.80
C ASN A 128 8.72 -5.69 15.84
N LEU A 129 8.47 -5.47 14.54
CA LEU A 129 8.70 -6.48 13.52
C LEU A 129 10.14 -6.37 12.98
N ASN A 130 10.67 -7.48 12.49
CA ASN A 130 12.06 -7.57 12.03
C ASN A 130 12.20 -7.56 10.51
N LYS A 131 11.15 -7.96 9.78
CA LYS A 131 11.22 -8.06 8.31
C LYS A 131 9.92 -7.60 7.68
N VAL A 132 10.03 -6.71 6.68
CA VAL A 132 8.93 -6.26 5.84
C VAL A 132 9.10 -6.87 4.45
N LYS A 133 8.03 -7.46 3.92
CA LYS A 133 7.99 -8.13 2.61
C LYS A 133 6.95 -7.48 1.71
N LEU A 134 7.17 -7.61 0.41
CA LEU A 134 6.15 -7.31 -0.59
C LEU A 134 6.34 -8.21 -1.81
N GLN A 135 5.28 -8.29 -2.61
CA GLN A 135 5.32 -8.88 -3.94
C GLN A 135 5.02 -7.79 -4.98
N VAL A 136 5.66 -7.88 -6.12
CA VAL A 136 5.47 -6.94 -7.22
C VAL A 136 5.63 -7.67 -8.56
N PHE A 137 4.76 -7.38 -9.50
CA PHE A 137 4.87 -7.94 -10.84
C PHE A 137 6.13 -7.44 -11.54
N SER A 138 6.88 -8.35 -12.15
CA SER A 138 8.16 -8.03 -12.81
C SER A 138 8.03 -7.00 -13.94
N PHE A 139 6.85 -6.87 -14.53
CA PHE A 139 6.55 -5.85 -15.54
C PHE A 139 6.21 -4.48 -14.96
N ASN A 140 5.90 -4.37 -13.66
CA ASN A 140 5.67 -3.08 -12.98
C ASN A 140 6.99 -2.41 -12.59
N LYS A 141 7.77 -1.99 -13.58
CA LYS A 141 9.13 -1.42 -13.38
C LYS A 141 9.13 -0.19 -12.49
N ARG A 142 8.07 0.61 -12.53
CA ARG A 142 7.91 1.80 -11.68
C ARG A 142 7.85 1.41 -10.21
N ALA A 143 7.04 0.42 -9.85
CA ALA A 143 6.92 -0.05 -8.46
C ALA A 143 8.22 -0.70 -7.99
N VAL A 144 8.86 -1.54 -8.80
CA VAL A 144 10.17 -2.13 -8.48
C VAL A 144 11.18 -1.04 -8.12
N ALA A 145 11.35 -0.03 -8.98
CA ALA A 145 12.28 1.07 -8.72
C ALA A 145 11.92 1.89 -7.45
N SER A 146 10.62 2.04 -7.15
CA SER A 146 10.16 2.69 -5.92
C SER A 146 10.54 1.90 -4.67
N TYR A 147 10.35 0.59 -4.69
CA TYR A 147 10.68 -0.28 -3.57
C TYR A 147 12.19 -0.39 -3.32
N GLU A 148 12.99 -0.46 -4.36
CA GLU A 148 14.45 -0.39 -4.24
C GLU A 148 14.92 0.90 -3.55
N LYS A 149 14.30 2.05 -3.87
CA LYS A 149 14.57 3.34 -3.19
C LYS A 149 14.15 3.35 -1.71
N CYS A 150 13.26 2.45 -1.31
CA CYS A 150 12.86 2.27 0.09
C CYS A 150 13.75 1.28 0.84
N GLY A 151 14.75 0.69 0.18
CA GLY A 151 15.69 -0.27 0.79
C GLY A 151 15.27 -1.73 0.65
N PHE A 152 14.23 -2.05 -0.13
CA PHE A 152 13.90 -3.44 -0.44
C PHE A 152 14.93 -4.04 -1.39
N SER A 153 15.24 -5.31 -1.18
CA SER A 153 16.08 -6.12 -2.05
C SER A 153 15.28 -7.29 -2.62
N LEU A 154 15.58 -7.66 -3.87
CA LEU A 154 14.98 -8.82 -4.51
C LEU A 154 15.51 -10.11 -3.86
N GLU A 155 14.63 -10.92 -3.29
CA GLU A 155 14.98 -12.21 -2.70
C GLU A 155 14.68 -13.39 -3.63
N GLY A 156 13.79 -13.20 -4.60
CA GLY A 156 13.44 -14.26 -5.54
C GLY A 156 12.42 -13.81 -6.57
N THR A 157 12.25 -14.63 -7.58
CA THR A 157 11.23 -14.45 -8.64
C THR A 157 10.42 -15.72 -8.77
N LEU A 158 9.13 -15.63 -8.56
CA LEU A 158 8.18 -16.70 -8.78
C LEU A 158 7.93 -16.81 -10.29
N LYS A 159 8.17 -18.00 -10.85
CA LYS A 159 7.99 -18.26 -12.30
C LYS A 159 6.59 -18.80 -12.53
N GLU A 160 5.97 -18.35 -13.63
CA GLU A 160 4.66 -18.83 -14.07
C GLU A 160 3.52 -18.65 -13.04
N GLU A 161 3.70 -17.76 -12.05
CA GLU A 161 2.79 -17.51 -10.95
C GLU A 161 1.56 -16.71 -11.38
N LEU A 162 1.67 -15.91 -12.44
CA LEU A 162 0.60 -15.02 -12.89
C LEU A 162 0.15 -15.35 -14.31
N PHE A 163 -1.15 -15.59 -14.50
CA PHE A 163 -1.76 -15.64 -15.83
C PHE A 163 -2.35 -14.27 -16.18
N ARG A 164 -1.74 -13.59 -17.14
CA ARG A 164 -2.18 -12.27 -17.63
C ARG A 164 -1.96 -12.17 -19.13
N PHE A 165 -2.82 -11.41 -19.80
CA PHE A 165 -2.69 -11.13 -21.24
C PHE A 165 -2.66 -12.41 -22.11
N GLY A 166 -3.42 -13.44 -21.70
CA GLY A 166 -3.51 -14.71 -22.42
C GLY A 166 -2.28 -15.61 -22.33
N LYS A 167 -1.38 -15.38 -21.37
CA LYS A 167 -0.16 -16.19 -21.18
C LYS A 167 0.28 -16.17 -19.71
N ASN A 168 1.01 -17.21 -19.32
CA ASN A 168 1.69 -17.23 -18.03
C ASN A 168 2.88 -16.26 -18.09
N GLY A 169 2.89 -15.30 -17.18
CA GLY A 169 3.95 -14.31 -17.02
C GLY A 169 5.09 -14.83 -16.14
N LYS A 170 6.26 -14.28 -16.38
CA LYS A 170 7.42 -14.42 -15.48
C LYS A 170 7.39 -13.28 -14.48
#